data_798363f197f6115b69963a28264dbe8e
#
_entry.id   798363f197f6115b69963a28264dbe8e
#
_cell.length_a   1.000
_cell.length_b   1.000
_cell.length_c   1.000
_cell.angle_alpha   90.00
_cell.angle_beta   90.00
_cell.angle_gamma   90.00
#
_symmetry.space_group_name_H-M   'P 1'
#
loop_
_entity.id
_entity.type
_entity.pdbx_description
1 polymer ?
#
loop_
_entity_poly.entity_id
_entity_poly.type
_entity_poly.pdbx_seq_one_letter_code
_entity_poly.pdbx_strand_id
1 'polypeptide(L)'
;MFSVRLCDNEVDRDFERFDATALERLGELFVGKSGIFDHQWSAKGQTARIYRTEVVREESMVTAAGDGYCWLKGWAYLLRTEKNQDLIAEIEGGIKKEVSVGCSMGRSVCSICGAENGACSHIRGETYDGRLCFTELRDPQDAYEWSFVAVPAQRNAGVLKHFGQNGDGSAMLEKQAALGRKYLAELRREVTRLAMLTDDGLDGKVFAKAVSRLDEPELQELKEAYEARMTKKFPSASQLRRKDAAEKSDETMFLV
;
A
#
# COMPACT_ATOMS: atom_id res chain seq x y z
N MET A 1 4.14 8.68 9.51
CA MET A 1 4.32 9.57 8.34
C MET A 1 3.79 8.85 7.12
N PHE A 2 3.15 9.55 6.21
CA PHE A 2 2.58 9.01 4.98
C PHE A 2 2.70 10.04 3.86
N SER A 3 2.47 9.64 2.62
CA SER A 3 2.50 10.56 1.47
C SER A 3 1.15 10.60 0.78
N VAL A 4 0.83 11.76 0.24
CA VAL A 4 -0.43 12.03 -0.46
C VAL A 4 -0.15 12.67 -1.82
N ARG A 5 -0.99 12.38 -2.82
CA ARG A 5 -1.14 13.20 -4.00
C ARG A 5 -2.18 14.27 -3.65
N LEU A 6 -1.74 15.51 -3.53
CA LEU A 6 -2.62 16.61 -3.15
C LEU A 6 -3.50 17.06 -4.33
N CYS A 7 -2.87 17.33 -5.47
CA CYS A 7 -3.51 17.75 -6.71
C CYS A 7 -2.62 17.46 -7.91
N ASP A 8 -3.15 17.61 -9.11
CA ASP A 8 -2.44 17.43 -10.38
C ASP A 8 -2.89 18.48 -11.42
N ASN A 9 -2.29 18.44 -12.63
CA ASN A 9 -2.65 19.31 -13.73
C ASN A 9 -3.65 18.67 -14.71
N GLU A 10 -4.30 17.58 -14.37
CA GLU A 10 -5.37 17.01 -15.18
C GLU A 10 -6.68 17.78 -14.99
N VAL A 11 -7.55 17.74 -15.99
CA VAL A 11 -8.90 18.32 -15.89
C VAL A 11 -9.73 17.47 -14.91
N ASP A 12 -10.25 18.10 -13.89
CA ASP A 12 -11.00 17.47 -12.82
C ASP A 12 -12.49 17.25 -13.15
N ARG A 13 -13.28 16.83 -12.14
CA ARG A 13 -14.72 16.57 -12.28
C ARG A 13 -15.55 17.84 -12.49
N ASP A 14 -15.02 18.98 -12.05
CA ASP A 14 -15.68 20.28 -12.15
C ASP A 14 -15.23 21.05 -13.40
N PHE A 15 -14.48 20.37 -14.28
CA PHE A 15 -13.85 20.97 -15.46
C PHE A 15 -12.95 22.15 -15.10
N GLU A 16 -12.18 21.97 -14.05
CA GLU A 16 -11.12 22.88 -13.64
C GLU A 16 -9.77 22.15 -13.64
N ARG A 17 -8.68 22.87 -13.77
CA ARG A 17 -7.34 22.32 -13.64
C ARG A 17 -6.35 23.34 -13.11
N PHE A 18 -5.36 22.92 -12.40
CA PHE A 18 -4.18 23.73 -12.13
C PHE A 18 -3.23 23.69 -13.32
N ASP A 19 -2.62 24.83 -13.68
CA ASP A 19 -1.50 24.79 -14.60
C ASP A 19 -0.23 24.24 -13.87
N ALA A 20 0.78 23.82 -14.64
CA ALA A 20 1.99 23.25 -14.05
C ALA A 20 2.74 24.23 -13.14
N THR A 21 2.69 25.52 -13.44
CA THR A 21 3.32 26.59 -12.66
C THR A 21 2.58 26.79 -11.33
N ALA A 22 1.25 26.69 -11.36
CA ALA A 22 0.44 26.74 -10.15
C ALA A 22 0.80 25.62 -9.16
N LEU A 23 1.08 24.41 -9.65
CA LEU A 23 1.48 23.29 -8.78
C LEU A 23 2.79 23.58 -8.03
N GLU A 24 3.75 24.26 -8.66
CA GLU A 24 5.01 24.64 -8.01
C GLU A 24 4.74 25.62 -6.85
N ARG A 25 3.93 26.63 -7.10
CA ARG A 25 3.57 27.61 -6.07
C ARG A 25 2.70 27.01 -4.97
N LEU A 26 1.71 26.17 -5.32
CA LEU A 26 0.92 25.41 -4.35
C LEU A 26 1.82 24.52 -3.47
N GLY A 27 2.88 23.96 -4.04
CA GLY A 27 3.85 23.19 -3.29
C GLY A 27 4.45 23.97 -2.12
N GLU A 28 4.85 25.22 -2.34
CA GLU A 28 5.37 26.08 -1.28
C GLU A 28 4.26 26.40 -0.24
N LEU A 29 3.06 26.74 -0.71
CA LEU A 29 1.94 27.15 0.13
C LEU A 29 1.39 26.03 1.01
N PHE A 30 1.42 24.77 0.56
CA PHE A 30 0.93 23.64 1.33
C PHE A 30 1.86 23.18 2.45
N VAL A 31 3.12 23.58 2.47
CA VAL A 31 4.01 23.26 3.60
C VAL A 31 3.46 23.88 4.88
N GLY A 32 3.25 23.05 5.92
CA GLY A 32 2.69 23.48 7.20
C GLY A 32 1.16 23.46 7.26
N LYS A 33 0.44 23.19 6.17
CA LYS A 33 -1.03 23.17 6.17
C LYS A 33 -1.58 21.89 6.80
N SER A 34 -2.74 22.05 7.47
CA SER A 34 -3.40 20.97 8.20
C SER A 34 -4.23 20.08 7.31
N GLY A 35 -4.25 18.79 7.62
CA GLY A 35 -5.24 17.85 7.15
C GLY A 35 -6.49 17.91 8.04
N ILE A 36 -7.66 18.02 7.43
CA ILE A 36 -8.98 18.06 8.09
C ILE A 36 -9.94 17.08 7.39
N PHE A 37 -11.23 17.20 7.64
CA PHE A 37 -12.28 16.38 7.00
C PHE A 37 -13.31 17.25 6.33
N ASP A 38 -13.78 16.84 5.15
CA ASP A 38 -14.94 17.41 4.42
C ASP A 38 -14.90 18.94 4.30
N HIS A 39 -13.71 19.53 4.19
CA HIS A 39 -13.49 20.99 4.14
C HIS A 39 -14.09 21.76 5.33
N GLN A 40 -14.29 21.08 6.48
CA GLN A 40 -14.84 21.70 7.68
C GLN A 40 -13.73 22.40 8.48
N TRP A 41 -13.67 23.70 8.39
CA TRP A 41 -12.66 24.53 9.05
C TRP A 41 -12.90 24.57 10.56
N SER A 42 -12.34 23.63 11.27
CA SER A 42 -12.45 23.48 12.71
C SER A 42 -11.09 23.18 13.34
N ALA A 43 -10.74 23.88 14.40
CA ALA A 43 -9.52 23.59 15.15
C ALA A 43 -9.51 22.14 15.71
N LYS A 44 -10.70 21.59 16.02
CA LYS A 44 -10.86 20.21 16.51
C LYS A 44 -10.69 19.16 15.41
N GLY A 45 -10.91 19.54 14.13
CA GLY A 45 -10.79 18.67 12.96
C GLY A 45 -9.37 18.52 12.44
N GLN A 46 -8.40 19.30 12.97
CA GLN A 46 -7.01 19.17 12.54
C GLN A 46 -6.43 17.82 12.98
N THR A 47 -5.88 17.06 12.03
CA THR A 47 -5.38 15.69 12.29
C THR A 47 -3.94 15.49 11.87
N ALA A 48 -3.60 15.86 10.65
CA ALA A 48 -2.30 15.68 10.04
C ALA A 48 -1.73 17.03 9.59
N ARG A 49 -0.43 17.06 9.26
CA ARG A 49 0.21 18.29 8.76
C ARG A 49 1.25 17.95 7.69
N ILE A 50 1.21 18.69 6.59
CA ILE A 50 2.23 18.60 5.54
C ILE A 50 3.54 19.20 6.06
N TYR A 51 4.65 18.49 5.88
CA TYR A 51 5.97 18.99 6.25
C TYR A 51 6.94 19.12 5.06
N ARG A 52 6.57 18.55 3.93
CA ARG A 52 7.33 18.60 2.68
C ARG A 52 6.40 18.41 1.49
N THR A 53 6.73 19.04 0.37
CA THR A 53 6.08 18.88 -0.93
C THR A 53 7.10 18.71 -2.05
N GLU A 54 6.66 18.20 -3.18
CA GLU A 54 7.45 18.03 -4.40
C GLU A 54 6.52 17.92 -5.60
N VAL A 55 6.82 18.60 -6.69
CA VAL A 55 6.13 18.40 -7.96
C VAL A 55 6.78 17.24 -8.71
N VAL A 56 6.01 16.18 -8.93
CA VAL A 56 6.42 15.00 -9.68
C VAL A 56 5.96 15.14 -11.12
N ARG A 57 6.85 14.91 -12.08
CA ARG A 57 6.56 14.94 -13.52
C ARG A 57 6.61 13.53 -14.08
N GLU A 58 5.58 13.14 -14.84
CA GLU A 58 5.46 11.80 -15.44
C GLU A 58 5.73 11.92 -16.94
N GLU A 59 6.95 11.66 -17.37
CA GLU A 59 7.40 11.88 -18.76
C GLU A 59 6.58 11.12 -19.81
N SER A 60 5.96 10.00 -19.45
CA SER A 60 5.19 9.15 -20.36
C SER A 60 3.70 9.50 -20.43
N MET A 61 3.22 10.46 -19.61
CA MET A 61 1.80 10.80 -19.50
C MET A 61 1.54 12.20 -20.02
N VAL A 62 0.43 12.33 -20.77
CA VAL A 62 -0.07 13.60 -21.29
C VAL A 62 -1.47 13.80 -20.74
N THR A 63 -1.79 15.02 -20.31
CA THR A 63 -3.12 15.41 -19.82
C THR A 63 -4.15 15.51 -20.95
N ALA A 64 -5.43 15.56 -20.60
CA ALA A 64 -6.51 15.85 -21.57
C ALA A 64 -6.33 17.22 -22.26
N ALA A 65 -5.58 18.13 -21.67
CA ALA A 65 -5.23 19.44 -22.26
C ALA A 65 -4.05 19.37 -23.25
N GLY A 66 -3.35 18.22 -23.34
CA GLY A 66 -2.26 18.00 -24.28
C GLY A 66 -0.87 18.34 -23.77
N ASP A 67 -0.72 18.75 -22.52
CA ASP A 67 0.57 19.01 -21.87
C ASP A 67 1.06 17.81 -21.02
N GLY A 68 2.34 17.84 -20.61
CA GLY A 68 2.92 16.80 -19.77
C GLY A 68 2.25 16.72 -18.40
N TYR A 69 1.92 15.51 -17.98
CA TYR A 69 1.27 15.29 -16.69
C TYR A 69 2.24 15.53 -15.53
N CYS A 70 1.80 16.32 -14.57
CA CYS A 70 2.50 16.53 -13.32
C CYS A 70 1.53 16.65 -12.14
N TRP A 71 2.03 16.34 -10.94
CA TRP A 71 1.22 16.33 -9.74
C TRP A 71 2.01 16.72 -8.50
N LEU A 72 1.30 17.29 -7.52
CA LEU A 72 1.89 17.74 -6.27
C LEU A 72 1.84 16.61 -5.24
N LYS A 73 3.01 16.15 -4.84
CA LYS A 73 3.20 15.21 -3.75
C LYS A 73 3.41 15.93 -2.44
N GLY A 74 2.64 15.53 -1.42
CA GLY A 74 2.83 15.97 -0.05
C GLY A 74 3.30 14.82 0.84
N TRP A 75 4.16 15.12 1.82
CA TRP A 75 4.46 14.23 2.95
C TRP A 75 3.85 14.80 4.21
N ALA A 76 3.00 14.01 4.82
CA ALA A 76 2.26 14.38 6.01
C ALA A 76 2.68 13.54 7.22
N TYR A 77 2.59 14.14 8.40
CA TYR A 77 2.68 13.42 9.67
C TYR A 77 1.39 13.52 10.45
N LEU A 78 1.14 12.51 11.24
CA LEU A 78 0.06 12.38 12.19
C LEU A 78 0.65 11.83 13.49
N LEU A 79 0.24 12.37 14.64
CA LEU A 79 0.72 11.89 15.93
C LEU A 79 0.04 10.56 16.30
N ARG A 80 0.83 9.59 16.75
CA ARG A 80 0.32 8.32 17.27
C ARG A 80 -0.13 8.52 18.72
N THR A 81 -1.38 8.92 18.89
CA THR A 81 -2.07 9.03 20.17
C THR A 81 -3.22 8.05 20.20
N GLU A 82 -3.77 7.74 21.38
CA GLU A 82 -4.96 6.90 21.50
C GLU A 82 -6.12 7.42 20.64
N LYS A 83 -6.32 8.73 20.61
CA LYS A 83 -7.37 9.39 19.81
C LYS A 83 -7.21 9.17 18.29
N ASN A 84 -6.00 8.95 17.81
CA ASN A 84 -5.70 8.86 16.37
C ASN A 84 -5.52 7.42 15.90
N GLN A 85 -5.64 6.42 16.77
CA GLN A 85 -5.40 5.00 16.41
C GLN A 85 -6.36 4.53 15.32
N ASP A 86 -7.65 4.82 15.46
CA ASP A 86 -8.66 4.42 14.49
C ASP A 86 -8.41 5.10 13.13
N LEU A 87 -8.14 6.41 13.14
CA LEU A 87 -7.80 7.14 11.91
C LEU A 87 -6.54 6.59 11.22
N ILE A 88 -5.52 6.23 11.99
CA ILE A 88 -4.30 5.61 11.45
C ILE A 88 -4.63 4.27 10.81
N ALA A 89 -5.42 3.43 11.48
CA ALA A 89 -5.86 2.13 10.96
C ALA A 89 -6.71 2.29 9.68
N GLU A 90 -7.63 3.26 9.65
CA GLU A 90 -8.44 3.58 8.46
C GLU A 90 -7.59 4.04 7.27
N ILE A 91 -6.55 4.84 7.52
CA ILE A 91 -5.59 5.27 6.47
C ILE A 91 -4.74 4.08 6.02
N GLU A 92 -4.19 3.29 6.95
CA GLU A 92 -3.39 2.10 6.66
C GLU A 92 -4.20 1.02 5.92
N GLY A 93 -5.46 0.87 6.26
CA GLY A 93 -6.41 -0.04 5.60
C GLY A 93 -6.96 0.49 4.27
N GLY A 94 -6.64 1.74 3.88
CA GLY A 94 -7.13 2.35 2.64
C GLY A 94 -8.60 2.78 2.66
N ILE A 95 -9.23 2.85 3.84
CA ILE A 95 -10.61 3.34 4.02
C ILE A 95 -10.64 4.87 3.87
N LYS A 96 -9.70 5.57 4.52
CA LYS A 96 -9.49 7.01 4.37
C LYS A 96 -8.37 7.22 3.35
N LYS A 97 -8.72 7.34 2.09
CA LYS A 97 -7.77 7.40 0.99
C LYS A 97 -7.87 8.69 0.19
N GLU A 98 -9.09 9.08 -0.17
CA GLU A 98 -9.35 10.22 -1.04
C GLU A 98 -9.10 11.54 -0.32
N VAL A 99 -8.44 12.48 -1.01
CA VAL A 99 -8.19 13.82 -0.47
C VAL A 99 -8.57 14.91 -1.47
N SER A 100 -8.88 16.09 -0.96
CA SER A 100 -9.12 17.31 -1.74
C SER A 100 -8.34 18.47 -1.14
N VAL A 101 -8.12 19.53 -1.87
CA VAL A 101 -7.36 20.70 -1.43
C VAL A 101 -8.22 21.95 -1.40
N GLY A 102 -8.05 22.78 -0.37
CA GLY A 102 -8.64 24.10 -0.25
C GLY A 102 -7.57 25.17 -0.52
N CYS A 103 -7.73 25.96 -1.58
CA CYS A 103 -6.81 27.03 -1.94
C CYS A 103 -7.55 28.20 -2.62
N SER A 104 -6.91 29.37 -2.70
CA SER A 104 -7.39 30.49 -3.50
C SER A 104 -6.46 30.76 -4.67
N MET A 105 -7.07 31.08 -5.80
CA MET A 105 -6.39 31.37 -7.06
C MET A 105 -6.55 32.84 -7.42
N GLY A 106 -5.47 33.44 -7.88
CA GLY A 106 -5.49 34.85 -8.32
C GLY A 106 -6.15 35.04 -9.67
N ARG A 107 -6.06 33.99 -10.53
CA ARG A 107 -6.64 34.04 -11.88
C ARG A 107 -7.27 32.71 -12.26
N SER A 108 -8.38 32.78 -12.96
CA SER A 108 -9.04 31.64 -13.59
C SER A 108 -9.44 31.98 -15.01
N VAL A 109 -8.97 31.23 -16.00
CA VAL A 109 -9.13 31.56 -17.41
C VAL A 109 -9.78 30.45 -18.21
N CYS A 110 -10.56 30.82 -19.23
CA CYS A 110 -11.16 29.87 -20.17
C CYS A 110 -10.08 29.22 -21.05
N SER A 111 -10.05 27.90 -21.14
CA SER A 111 -9.10 27.13 -21.96
C SER A 111 -9.26 27.39 -23.47
N ILE A 112 -10.42 27.84 -23.93
CA ILE A 112 -10.73 28.07 -25.35
C ILE A 112 -10.21 29.43 -25.83
N CYS A 113 -10.52 30.48 -25.10
CA CYS A 113 -10.24 31.87 -25.55
C CYS A 113 -9.29 32.66 -24.62
N GLY A 114 -8.90 32.10 -23.46
CA GLY A 114 -8.00 32.79 -22.52
C GLY A 114 -8.64 33.95 -21.73
N ALA A 115 -9.91 34.22 -21.91
CA ALA A 115 -10.62 35.26 -21.15
C ALA A 115 -10.77 34.83 -19.68
N GLU A 116 -10.86 35.80 -18.77
CA GLU A 116 -11.17 35.51 -17.37
C GLU A 116 -12.49 34.75 -17.25
N ASN A 117 -12.58 33.87 -16.28
CA ASN A 117 -13.74 33.00 -16.07
C ASN A 117 -15.03 33.87 -15.93
N GLY A 118 -16.04 33.53 -16.71
CA GLY A 118 -17.29 34.30 -16.78
C GLY A 118 -17.27 35.52 -17.73
N ALA A 119 -16.13 35.86 -18.33
CA ALA A 119 -16.01 36.96 -19.30
C ALA A 119 -16.22 36.53 -20.76
N CYS A 120 -16.56 35.25 -21.01
CA CYS A 120 -16.86 34.73 -22.35
C CYS A 120 -18.10 33.80 -22.32
N SER A 121 -18.58 33.42 -23.50
CA SER A 121 -19.75 32.56 -23.66
C SER A 121 -19.42 31.07 -23.67
N HIS A 122 -18.15 30.66 -23.51
CA HIS A 122 -17.78 29.26 -23.48
C HIS A 122 -18.21 28.62 -22.17
N ILE A 123 -18.78 27.42 -22.27
CA ILE A 123 -19.33 26.67 -21.12
C ILE A 123 -18.38 25.53 -20.78
N ARG A 124 -18.00 25.43 -19.51
CA ARG A 124 -17.16 24.32 -18.99
C ARG A 124 -17.82 22.97 -19.27
N GLY A 125 -17.02 22.00 -19.70
CA GLY A 125 -17.48 20.66 -20.05
C GLY A 125 -17.96 20.50 -21.49
N GLU A 126 -18.16 21.60 -22.23
CA GLU A 126 -18.52 21.54 -23.64
C GLU A 126 -17.29 21.51 -24.55
N THR A 127 -17.49 21.08 -25.80
CA THR A 127 -16.42 20.98 -26.79
C THR A 127 -16.58 22.03 -27.87
N TYR A 128 -15.51 22.78 -28.14
CA TYR A 128 -15.43 23.82 -29.18
C TYR A 128 -14.29 23.47 -30.15
N ASP A 129 -14.61 23.25 -31.41
CA ASP A 129 -13.65 22.86 -32.46
C ASP A 129 -12.77 21.66 -32.06
N GLY A 130 -13.39 20.64 -31.42
CA GLY A 130 -12.73 19.43 -30.94
C GLY A 130 -11.92 19.59 -29.65
N ARG A 131 -11.95 20.77 -29.02
CA ARG A 131 -11.25 21.06 -27.76
C ARG A 131 -12.23 21.14 -26.60
N LEU A 132 -11.95 20.42 -25.52
CA LEU A 132 -12.74 20.50 -24.28
C LEU A 132 -12.55 21.89 -23.63
N CYS A 133 -13.67 22.51 -23.26
CA CYS A 133 -13.67 23.74 -22.48
C CYS A 133 -13.54 23.42 -20.98
N PHE A 134 -12.54 23.99 -20.34
CA PHE A 134 -12.33 23.94 -18.90
C PHE A 134 -11.80 25.29 -18.40
N THR A 135 -11.83 25.48 -17.09
CA THR A 135 -11.20 26.64 -16.44
C THR A 135 -9.80 26.28 -15.99
N GLU A 136 -8.82 27.03 -16.43
CA GLU A 136 -7.45 26.90 -15.96
C GLU A 136 -7.20 27.84 -14.78
N LEU A 137 -6.80 27.23 -13.65
CA LEU A 137 -6.54 27.90 -12.38
C LEU A 137 -5.06 28.28 -12.31
N ARG A 138 -4.79 29.57 -12.22
CA ARG A 138 -3.45 30.16 -12.25
C ARG A 138 -3.20 31.07 -11.06
N ASP A 139 -1.93 31.32 -10.78
CA ASP A 139 -1.47 32.27 -9.77
C ASP A 139 -2.07 32.01 -8.37
N PRO A 140 -1.72 30.87 -7.73
CA PRO A 140 -2.21 30.56 -6.38
C PRO A 140 -1.78 31.61 -5.37
N GLN A 141 -2.73 32.15 -4.62
CA GLN A 141 -2.51 33.20 -3.62
C GLN A 141 -2.32 32.60 -2.22
N ASP A 142 -3.14 31.63 -1.85
CA ASP A 142 -3.03 30.92 -0.56
C ASP A 142 -3.51 29.48 -0.66
N ALA A 143 -2.99 28.63 0.22
CA ALA A 143 -3.50 27.31 0.50
C ALA A 143 -4.04 27.29 1.94
N TYR A 144 -5.25 26.81 2.13
CA TYR A 144 -5.91 26.85 3.44
C TYR A 144 -5.71 25.54 4.20
N GLU A 145 -6.01 24.42 3.54
CA GLU A 145 -6.02 23.10 4.11
C GLU A 145 -6.04 22.02 3.02
N TRP A 146 -5.92 20.77 3.41
CA TRP A 146 -6.28 19.61 2.61
C TRP A 146 -7.18 18.70 3.45
N SER A 147 -8.14 18.04 2.81
CA SER A 147 -9.18 17.28 3.50
C SER A 147 -9.24 15.84 3.05
N PHE A 148 -9.49 14.93 3.99
CA PHE A 148 -10.06 13.63 3.64
C PHE A 148 -11.52 13.85 3.24
N VAL A 149 -11.91 13.34 2.07
CA VAL A 149 -13.24 13.51 1.48
C VAL A 149 -13.76 12.19 0.92
N ALA A 150 -15.07 12.07 0.75
CA ALA A 150 -15.66 10.89 0.14
C ALA A 150 -15.43 10.84 -1.39
N VAL A 151 -15.50 11.99 -2.06
CA VAL A 151 -15.30 12.11 -3.51
C VAL A 151 -14.51 13.38 -3.80
N PRO A 152 -13.24 13.29 -4.21
CA PRO A 152 -12.44 14.47 -4.55
C PRO A 152 -12.82 15.02 -5.92
N ALA A 153 -12.63 16.33 -6.13
CA ALA A 153 -12.74 16.94 -7.46
C ALA A 153 -11.70 16.31 -8.41
N GLN A 154 -10.46 16.21 -7.97
CA GLN A 154 -9.39 15.58 -8.74
C GLN A 154 -9.35 14.05 -8.50
N ARG A 155 -9.54 13.29 -9.59
CA ARG A 155 -9.75 11.82 -9.55
C ARG A 155 -8.60 11.04 -8.92
N ASN A 156 -7.38 11.55 -9.04
CA ASN A 156 -6.17 10.88 -8.60
C ASN A 156 -5.66 11.36 -7.22
N ALA A 157 -6.32 12.35 -6.61
CA ALA A 157 -5.92 12.89 -5.32
C ALA A 157 -6.20 11.87 -4.20
N GLY A 158 -5.18 11.58 -3.40
CA GLY A 158 -5.32 10.56 -2.36
C GLY A 158 -4.02 10.16 -1.69
N VAL A 159 -4.15 9.33 -0.66
CA VAL A 159 -3.02 8.74 0.06
C VAL A 159 -2.29 7.74 -0.84
N LEU A 160 -0.98 7.89 -0.92
CA LEU A 160 -0.10 7.07 -1.75
C LEU A 160 0.66 5.99 -0.96
N LYS A 161 1.10 6.34 0.25
CA LYS A 161 1.87 5.44 1.12
C LYS A 161 1.37 5.53 2.55
N HIS A 162 1.26 4.38 3.18
CA HIS A 162 0.78 4.19 4.54
C HIS A 162 1.86 4.46 5.59
N PHE A 163 1.46 4.58 6.85
CA PHE A 163 2.33 4.82 8.00
C PHE A 163 3.41 3.74 8.14
N GLY A 164 4.66 4.15 8.37
CA GLY A 164 5.75 3.23 8.70
C GLY A 164 6.51 2.64 7.51
N GLN A 165 6.11 2.88 6.28
CA GLN A 165 6.86 2.44 5.10
C GLN A 165 7.81 3.53 4.63
N ASN A 166 9.03 3.53 5.17
CA ASN A 166 10.14 4.25 4.56
C ASN A 166 10.50 3.54 3.26
N GLY A 167 10.22 4.17 2.14
CA GLY A 167 10.66 3.81 0.80
C GLY A 167 10.49 2.32 0.47
N ASP A 168 9.71 1.99 -0.55
CA ASP A 168 9.62 0.65 -1.09
C ASP A 168 8.55 -0.31 -0.51
N GLY A 169 7.39 0.22 -0.08
CA GLY A 169 6.28 -0.63 0.37
C GLY A 169 5.80 -1.64 -0.67
N SER A 170 5.88 -1.32 -1.95
CA SER A 170 5.58 -2.25 -3.04
C SER A 170 6.61 -3.38 -3.07
N ALA A 171 7.90 -3.08 -3.04
CA ALA A 171 8.95 -4.09 -3.03
C ALA A 171 8.98 -4.90 -1.72
N MET A 172 8.60 -4.31 -0.58
CA MET A 172 8.49 -5.05 0.67
C MET A 172 7.26 -5.95 0.69
N LEU A 173 6.10 -5.49 0.20
CA LEU A 173 4.91 -6.32 0.00
C LEU A 173 5.18 -7.44 -1.01
N GLU A 174 5.87 -7.15 -2.09
CA GLU A 174 6.29 -8.16 -3.07
C GLU A 174 7.27 -9.18 -2.46
N LYS A 175 8.23 -8.73 -1.65
CA LYS A 175 9.11 -9.63 -0.89
C LYS A 175 8.34 -10.49 0.11
N GLN A 176 7.42 -9.91 0.87
CA GLN A 176 6.57 -10.65 1.80
C GLN A 176 5.67 -11.64 1.07
N ALA A 177 5.04 -11.23 -0.03
CA ALA A 177 4.25 -12.11 -0.88
C ALA A 177 5.10 -13.22 -1.53
N ALA A 178 6.34 -12.92 -1.93
CA ALA A 178 7.28 -13.90 -2.44
C ALA A 178 7.71 -14.90 -1.36
N LEU A 179 7.97 -14.43 -0.14
CA LEU A 179 8.27 -15.29 1.02
C LEU A 179 7.08 -16.18 1.37
N GLY A 180 5.85 -15.65 1.39
CA GLY A 180 4.64 -16.41 1.62
C GLY A 180 4.43 -17.50 0.54
N ARG A 181 4.61 -17.16 -0.74
CA ARG A 181 4.56 -18.16 -1.84
C ARG A 181 5.64 -19.22 -1.70
N LYS A 182 6.86 -18.85 -1.31
CA LYS A 182 7.96 -19.79 -1.09
C LYS A 182 7.65 -20.73 0.07
N TYR A 183 7.19 -20.19 1.18
CA TYR A 183 6.78 -20.96 2.35
C TYR A 183 5.69 -22.00 2.02
N LEU A 184 4.60 -21.56 1.36
CA LEU A 184 3.53 -22.45 0.93
C LEU A 184 4.02 -23.52 -0.05
N ALA A 185 4.94 -23.19 -0.94
CA ALA A 185 5.52 -24.16 -1.87
C ALA A 185 6.40 -25.20 -1.15
N GLU A 186 7.13 -24.79 -0.13
CA GLU A 186 7.93 -25.69 0.72
C GLU A 186 7.03 -26.59 1.58
N LEU A 187 5.99 -26.02 2.19
CA LEU A 187 5.02 -26.77 2.98
C LEU A 187 4.29 -27.83 2.13
N ARG A 188 3.86 -27.50 0.92
CA ARG A 188 3.24 -28.44 -0.03
C ARG A 188 4.19 -29.56 -0.44
N ARG A 189 5.47 -29.24 -0.67
CA ARG A 189 6.49 -30.27 -0.95
C ARG A 189 6.71 -31.20 0.22
N GLU A 190 6.79 -30.65 1.42
CA GLU A 190 7.01 -31.43 2.63
C GLU A 190 5.83 -32.38 2.92
N VAL A 191 4.59 -31.90 2.83
CA VAL A 191 3.37 -32.70 2.96
C VAL A 191 3.37 -33.82 1.91
N THR A 192 3.69 -33.52 0.67
CA THR A 192 3.75 -34.53 -0.40
C THR A 192 4.84 -35.56 -0.12
N ARG A 193 6.02 -35.15 0.34
CA ARG A 193 7.13 -36.03 0.70
C ARG A 193 6.75 -36.98 1.84
N LEU A 194 6.16 -36.46 2.91
CA LEU A 194 5.72 -37.25 4.06
C LEU A 194 4.64 -38.25 3.67
N ALA A 195 3.68 -37.82 2.84
CA ALA A 195 2.64 -38.72 2.33
C ALA A 195 3.22 -39.89 1.53
N MET A 196 4.14 -39.62 0.61
CA MET A 196 4.80 -40.69 -0.19
C MET A 196 5.66 -41.64 0.65
N LEU A 197 6.25 -41.19 1.74
CA LEU A 197 7.03 -42.05 2.65
C LEU A 197 6.15 -42.91 3.54
N THR A 198 4.93 -42.47 3.83
CA THR A 198 4.02 -43.17 4.74
C THR A 198 3.04 -44.08 4.03
N ASP A 199 2.74 -43.81 2.77
CA ASP A 199 1.69 -44.50 2.01
C ASP A 199 2.23 -45.01 0.66
N ASP A 200 2.53 -46.31 0.61
CA ASP A 200 3.20 -46.94 -0.54
C ASP A 200 2.31 -47.04 -1.80
N GLY A 201 1.00 -46.77 -1.70
CA GLY A 201 0.04 -46.81 -2.81
C GLY A 201 -0.32 -45.46 -3.39
N LEU A 202 0.28 -44.38 -2.89
CA LEU A 202 -0.10 -43.01 -3.27
C LEU A 202 0.55 -42.54 -4.58
N ASP A 203 -0.25 -42.12 -5.56
CA ASP A 203 0.28 -41.41 -6.74
C ASP A 203 0.69 -39.98 -6.36
N GLY A 204 2.01 -39.76 -6.30
CA GLY A 204 2.58 -38.47 -5.88
C GLY A 204 2.20 -37.29 -6.76
N LYS A 205 1.90 -37.49 -8.06
CA LYS A 205 1.47 -36.41 -8.98
C LYS A 205 0.02 -36.02 -8.70
N VAL A 206 -0.84 -37.01 -8.50
CA VAL A 206 -2.26 -36.77 -8.18
C VAL A 206 -2.37 -36.09 -6.82
N PHE A 207 -1.63 -36.56 -5.83
CA PHE A 207 -1.60 -36.02 -4.48
C PHE A 207 -1.06 -34.58 -4.48
N ALA A 208 0.06 -34.29 -5.14
CA ALA A 208 0.62 -32.93 -5.25
C ALA A 208 -0.38 -31.96 -5.89
N LYS A 209 -1.17 -32.41 -6.87
CA LYS A 209 -2.23 -31.60 -7.49
C LYS A 209 -3.38 -31.31 -6.50
N ALA A 210 -3.74 -32.25 -5.66
CA ALA A 210 -4.74 -32.05 -4.60
C ALA A 210 -4.23 -31.04 -3.55
N VAL A 211 -3.03 -31.25 -3.04
CA VAL A 211 -2.35 -30.40 -2.05
C VAL A 211 -2.11 -28.97 -2.55
N SER A 212 -1.97 -28.77 -3.87
CA SER A 212 -1.79 -27.44 -4.44
C SER A 212 -2.99 -26.49 -4.25
N ARG A 213 -4.17 -27.02 -3.93
CA ARG A 213 -5.42 -26.28 -3.72
C ARG A 213 -5.71 -25.96 -2.26
N LEU A 214 -4.94 -26.55 -1.35
CA LEU A 214 -5.12 -26.38 0.09
C LEU A 214 -4.50 -25.06 0.55
N ASP A 215 -5.12 -24.45 1.56
CA ASP A 215 -4.60 -23.30 2.27
C ASP A 215 -3.57 -23.67 3.34
N GLU A 216 -3.01 -22.68 4.04
CA GLU A 216 -1.96 -22.92 5.04
C GLU A 216 -2.43 -23.74 6.23
N PRO A 217 -3.59 -23.47 6.88
CA PRO A 217 -4.09 -24.28 7.99
C PRO A 217 -4.30 -25.74 7.60
N GLU A 218 -4.94 -26.00 6.45
CA GLU A 218 -5.19 -27.34 5.93
C GLU A 218 -3.88 -28.12 5.67
N LEU A 219 -2.87 -27.40 5.15
CA LEU A 219 -1.53 -27.98 4.94
C LEU A 219 -0.81 -28.32 6.24
N GLN A 220 -0.97 -27.50 7.27
CA GLN A 220 -0.39 -27.75 8.59
C GLN A 220 -1.03 -28.98 9.24
N GLU A 221 -2.36 -29.09 9.24
CA GLU A 221 -3.07 -30.26 9.77
C GLU A 221 -2.66 -31.55 9.05
N LEU A 222 -2.55 -31.49 7.73
CA LEU A 222 -2.08 -32.63 6.94
C LEU A 222 -0.63 -33.02 7.27
N LYS A 223 0.24 -32.02 7.44
CA LYS A 223 1.63 -32.23 7.83
C LYS A 223 1.73 -32.98 9.16
N GLU A 224 1.02 -32.49 10.20
CA GLU A 224 0.99 -33.10 11.52
C GLU A 224 0.47 -34.55 11.47
N ALA A 225 -0.59 -34.79 10.69
CA ALA A 225 -1.14 -36.13 10.52
C ALA A 225 -0.13 -37.10 9.88
N TYR A 226 0.62 -36.66 8.87
CA TYR A 226 1.63 -37.46 8.22
C TYR A 226 2.91 -37.62 9.05
N GLU A 227 3.32 -36.63 9.82
CA GLU A 227 4.42 -36.73 10.79
C GLU A 227 4.11 -37.77 11.87
N ALA A 228 2.88 -37.79 12.39
CA ALA A 228 2.44 -38.81 13.33
C ALA A 228 2.47 -40.23 12.73
N ARG A 229 2.11 -40.38 11.44
CA ARG A 229 2.21 -41.65 10.72
C ARG A 229 3.67 -42.06 10.50
N MET A 230 4.54 -41.12 10.13
CA MET A 230 5.98 -41.34 9.98
C MET A 230 6.62 -41.86 11.26
N THR A 231 6.32 -41.24 12.41
CA THR A 231 6.83 -41.66 13.72
C THR A 231 6.40 -43.10 14.08
N LYS A 232 5.18 -43.51 13.67
CA LYS A 232 4.69 -44.88 13.86
C LYS A 232 5.36 -45.88 12.90
N LYS A 233 5.52 -45.50 11.61
CA LYS A 233 6.12 -46.36 10.58
C LYS A 233 7.64 -46.51 10.76
N PHE A 234 8.30 -45.46 11.23
CA PHE A 234 9.75 -45.40 11.45
C PHE A 234 10.04 -44.88 12.86
N PRO A 235 9.86 -45.70 13.91
CA PRO A 235 10.18 -45.27 15.27
C PRO A 235 11.66 -44.95 15.37
N SER A 236 12.00 -43.77 15.86
CA SER A 236 13.38 -43.36 16.09
C SER A 236 14.02 -44.28 17.15
N ALA A 237 14.80 -45.23 16.72
CA ALA A 237 15.65 -45.97 17.65
C ALA A 237 16.72 -45.00 18.17
N SER A 238 16.79 -44.82 19.48
CA SER A 238 17.86 -44.04 20.11
C SER A 238 19.20 -44.66 19.71
N GLN A 239 20.01 -43.94 18.94
CA GLN A 239 21.34 -44.36 18.53
C GLN A 239 22.34 -44.46 19.70
N LEU A 240 21.95 -44.00 20.88
CA LEU A 240 22.67 -44.07 22.13
C LEU A 240 21.90 -44.91 23.12
N ARG A 241 21.76 -46.23 22.85
CA ARG A 241 21.53 -47.20 23.90
C ARG A 241 22.83 -47.28 24.70
N ARG A 242 22.91 -46.61 25.86
CA ARG A 242 23.85 -47.02 26.91
C ARG A 242 23.59 -48.49 27.12
N LYS A 243 24.57 -49.32 26.84
CA LYS A 243 24.60 -50.66 27.41
C LYS A 243 24.61 -50.44 28.92
N ASP A 244 23.49 -50.70 29.56
CA ASP A 244 23.48 -50.83 31.01
C ASP A 244 24.51 -51.89 31.35
N ALA A 245 25.54 -51.45 32.05
CA ALA A 245 26.51 -52.32 32.70
C ALA A 245 25.76 -53.07 33.82
N ALA A 246 25.23 -54.22 33.47
CA ALA A 246 24.84 -55.19 34.44
C ALA A 246 25.92 -56.24 34.47
N GLU A 247 26.63 -56.28 35.62
CA GLU A 247 27.28 -57.42 36.25
C GLU A 247 28.48 -58.06 35.51
N LYS A 248 29.64 -58.14 36.11
CA LYS A 248 29.91 -58.86 37.35
C LYS A 248 31.22 -58.43 37.97
N SER A 249 31.20 -58.28 39.28
CA SER A 249 32.34 -58.42 40.15
C SER A 249 33.09 -59.74 39.82
N ASP A 250 34.33 -59.60 39.45
CA ASP A 250 35.31 -60.63 39.67
C ASP A 250 36.50 -59.95 40.35
N GLU A 251 36.39 -59.95 41.68
CA GLU A 251 37.53 -59.81 42.57
C GLU A 251 38.33 -61.07 42.37
N THR A 252 39.47 -61.02 41.76
CA THR A 252 40.67 -61.75 42.19
C THR A 252 41.84 -61.45 41.28
N MET A 253 42.93 -61.19 41.94
CA MET A 253 44.32 -61.20 41.42
C MET A 253 44.84 -59.92 40.74
N PHE A 254 45.41 -59.02 41.58
CA PHE A 254 46.77 -58.56 41.37
C PHE A 254 47.48 -58.47 42.70
N LEU A 255 48.15 -59.61 43.02
CA LEU A 255 49.34 -59.63 43.84
C LEU A 255 50.50 -59.94 42.90
N VAL A 256 51.40 -59.02 42.80
CA VAL A 256 52.90 -58.96 42.87
C VAL A 256 53.33 -57.64 42.23
#